data_fe0bf7b6af412a493108e01a96256d13
#
_entry.id   fe0bf7b6af412a493108e01a96256d13
#
_cell.length_a   1.000
_cell.length_b   1.000
_cell.length_c   1.000
_cell.angle_alpha   90.00
_cell.angle_beta   90.00
_cell.angle_gamma   90.00
#
_symmetry.space_group_name_H-M   'P 1'
#
loop_
_entity.id
_entity.type
_entity.pdbx_description
1 polymer ?
#
loop_
_entity_poly.entity_id
_entity_poly.type
_entity_poly.pdbx_seq_one_letter_code
_entity_poly.pdbx_strand_id
1 'polypeptide(L)'
;MNLKNIIRRVLNEQDEEWVDVSPEYYIDLLKYVNGDGSLIKRLPDYRGKKIRITGDLDLNGYKDISNIDSIDYVDGGLSFDSTNISYFDKNKVKGRFSYWYSTMHSIEKKRILNQKLATLDGYRQEGEWDVNHNDEESNETEALFMHLNENGNV
;
A
#
# COMPACT_ATOMS: atom_id res chain seq x y z
N MET A 1 -3.99 40.34 8.73
CA MET A 1 -4.71 39.34 7.92
C MET A 1 -6.18 39.37 8.32
N ASN A 2 -7.05 39.54 7.34
CA ASN A 2 -8.49 39.63 7.59
C ASN A 2 -9.05 38.24 7.96
N LEU A 3 -9.90 38.16 8.98
CA LEU A 3 -10.56 36.95 9.42
C LEU A 3 -11.30 36.23 8.28
N LYS A 4 -11.94 36.99 7.38
CA LYS A 4 -12.59 36.42 6.20
C LYS A 4 -11.60 35.66 5.30
N ASN A 5 -10.38 36.13 5.17
CA ASN A 5 -9.36 35.46 4.36
C ASN A 5 -8.86 34.19 5.04
N ILE A 6 -8.75 34.22 6.38
CA ILE A 6 -8.38 33.03 7.15
C ILE A 6 -9.46 31.96 7.04
N ILE A 7 -10.72 32.34 7.24
CA ILE A 7 -11.86 31.42 7.13
C ILE A 7 -11.95 30.85 5.72
N ARG A 8 -11.82 31.67 4.69
CA ARG A 8 -11.85 31.23 3.30
C ARG A 8 -10.72 30.27 2.98
N ARG A 9 -9.52 30.52 3.49
CA ARG A 9 -8.37 29.66 3.34
C ARG A 9 -8.59 28.31 4.01
N VAL A 10 -9.07 28.30 5.24
CA VAL A 10 -9.37 27.07 5.98
C VAL A 10 -10.46 26.26 5.29
N LEU A 11 -11.52 26.92 4.82
CA LEU A 11 -12.60 26.27 4.06
C LEU A 11 -12.09 25.68 2.74
N ASN A 12 -11.22 26.40 2.03
CA ASN A 12 -10.62 25.90 0.78
C ASN A 12 -9.69 24.70 1.03
N GLU A 13 -8.97 24.68 2.13
CA GLU A 13 -8.12 23.53 2.53
C GLU A 13 -8.96 22.31 2.91
N GLN A 14 -10.17 22.54 3.45
CA GLN A 14 -11.11 21.47 3.80
C GLN A 14 -11.97 21.03 2.61
N ASP A 15 -12.10 21.89 1.61
CA ASP A 15 -12.98 21.72 0.45
C ASP A 15 -12.20 21.16 -0.74
N GLU A 16 -11.36 20.16 -0.48
CA GLU A 16 -10.66 19.45 -1.53
C GLU A 16 -11.68 18.68 -2.37
N GLU A 17 -11.65 18.91 -3.67
CA GLU A 17 -12.55 18.23 -4.59
C GLU A 17 -12.18 16.77 -4.71
N TRP A 18 -13.15 15.89 -4.44
CA TRP A 18 -13.04 14.46 -4.63
C TRP A 18 -13.63 14.05 -5.96
N VAL A 19 -12.92 13.19 -6.67
CA VAL A 19 -13.41 12.53 -7.87
C VAL A 19 -13.65 11.07 -7.55
N ASP A 20 -14.87 10.60 -7.78
CA ASP A 20 -15.21 9.20 -7.63
C ASP A 20 -14.89 8.47 -8.93
N VAL A 21 -14.12 7.39 -8.81
CA VAL A 21 -13.66 6.58 -9.94
C VAL A 21 -14.03 5.12 -9.66
N SER A 22 -14.70 4.47 -10.60
CA SER A 22 -14.98 3.05 -10.47
C SER A 22 -13.67 2.23 -10.55
N PRO A 23 -13.64 1.04 -9.91
CA PRO A 23 -12.47 0.18 -10.00
C PRO A 23 -12.07 -0.14 -11.45
N GLU A 24 -13.02 -0.44 -12.30
CA GLU A 24 -12.79 -0.77 -13.70
C GLU A 24 -12.19 0.40 -14.47
N TYR A 25 -12.74 1.59 -14.25
CA TYR A 25 -12.23 2.79 -14.90
C TYR A 25 -10.83 3.15 -14.41
N TYR A 26 -10.56 2.95 -13.14
CA TYR A 26 -9.22 3.18 -12.59
C TYR A 26 -8.18 2.24 -13.24
N ILE A 27 -8.54 0.98 -13.45
CA ILE A 27 -7.68 0.03 -14.15
C ILE A 27 -7.40 0.51 -15.58
N ASP A 28 -8.41 1.02 -16.27
CA ASP A 28 -8.23 1.59 -17.60
C ASP A 28 -7.28 2.81 -17.59
N LEU A 29 -7.39 3.65 -16.59
CA LEU A 29 -6.47 4.78 -16.40
C LEU A 29 -5.03 4.29 -16.16
N LEU A 30 -4.85 3.26 -15.35
CA LEU A 30 -3.54 2.66 -15.12
C LEU A 30 -2.92 2.14 -16.42
N LYS A 31 -3.71 1.49 -17.26
CA LYS A 31 -3.25 1.02 -18.56
C LYS A 31 -2.87 2.19 -19.46
N TYR A 32 -3.65 3.25 -19.45
CA TYR A 32 -3.38 4.46 -20.22
C TYR A 32 -2.05 5.11 -19.83
N VAL A 33 -1.69 5.10 -18.57
CA VAL A 33 -0.44 5.67 -18.04
C VAL A 33 0.68 4.63 -17.90
N ASN A 34 0.55 3.49 -18.56
CA ASN A 34 1.53 2.39 -18.56
C ASN A 34 1.89 1.89 -17.15
N GLY A 35 0.92 1.85 -16.26
CA GLY A 35 1.07 1.30 -14.91
C GLY A 35 1.69 2.23 -13.89
N ASP A 36 2.06 3.44 -14.26
CA ASP A 36 2.56 4.45 -13.33
C ASP A 36 1.39 5.31 -12.84
N GLY A 37 0.75 4.87 -11.74
CA GLY A 37 -0.42 5.53 -11.19
C GLY A 37 -0.20 6.98 -10.80
N SER A 38 1.05 7.37 -10.49
CA SER A 38 1.36 8.76 -10.15
C SER A 38 1.07 9.74 -11.29
N LEU A 39 1.12 9.25 -12.53
CA LEU A 39 0.84 10.08 -13.72
C LEU A 39 -0.63 10.43 -13.87
N ILE A 40 -1.54 9.69 -13.23
CA ILE A 40 -2.98 9.98 -13.29
C ILE A 40 -3.27 11.38 -12.75
N LYS A 41 -2.58 11.80 -11.71
CA LYS A 41 -2.72 13.16 -11.12
C LYS A 41 -2.27 14.28 -12.06
N ARG A 42 -1.56 13.96 -13.13
CA ARG A 42 -1.15 14.93 -14.15
C ARG A 42 -2.20 15.12 -15.24
N LEU A 43 -3.16 14.21 -15.34
CA LEU A 43 -4.26 14.33 -16.28
C LEU A 43 -5.17 15.49 -15.88
N PRO A 44 -5.70 16.27 -16.84
CA PRO A 44 -6.50 17.47 -16.53
C PRO A 44 -7.68 17.21 -15.62
N ASP A 45 -8.36 16.07 -15.79
CA ASP A 45 -9.56 15.73 -15.01
C ASP A 45 -9.25 15.41 -13.54
N TYR A 46 -8.00 15.09 -13.22
CA TYR A 46 -7.59 14.64 -11.87
C TYR A 46 -6.58 15.57 -11.20
N ARG A 47 -6.10 16.56 -11.91
CA ARG A 47 -5.08 17.48 -11.39
C ARG A 47 -5.62 18.28 -10.21
N GLY A 48 -4.91 18.19 -9.08
CA GLY A 48 -5.27 18.90 -7.86
C GLY A 48 -6.49 18.33 -7.14
N LYS A 49 -7.01 17.19 -7.58
CA LYS A 49 -8.18 16.54 -6.99
C LYS A 49 -7.78 15.29 -6.24
N LYS A 50 -8.59 14.89 -5.27
CA LYS A 50 -8.46 13.61 -4.58
C LYS A 50 -9.27 12.54 -5.30
N ILE A 51 -8.70 11.36 -5.43
CA ILE A 51 -9.33 10.22 -6.11
C ILE A 51 -9.84 9.22 -5.08
N ARG A 52 -11.12 8.92 -5.15
CA ARG A 52 -11.77 7.86 -4.37
C ARG A 52 -12.20 6.74 -5.30
N ILE A 53 -11.76 5.53 -4.99
CA ILE A 53 -12.24 4.33 -5.71
C ILE A 53 -13.53 3.88 -5.05
N THR A 54 -14.59 3.75 -5.85
CA THR A 54 -15.95 3.50 -5.36
C THR A 54 -16.31 2.01 -5.33
N GLY A 55 -15.49 1.20 -4.72
CA GLY A 55 -15.73 -0.23 -4.60
C GLY A 55 -14.46 -1.00 -4.41
N ASP A 56 -14.54 -2.30 -4.58
CA ASP A 56 -13.40 -3.19 -4.45
C ASP A 56 -12.49 -3.09 -5.67
N LEU A 57 -11.22 -2.79 -5.43
CA LEU A 57 -10.20 -2.72 -6.48
C LEU A 57 -9.32 -3.96 -6.42
N ASP A 58 -9.42 -4.79 -7.44
CA ASP A 58 -8.62 -6.01 -7.58
C ASP A 58 -7.57 -5.82 -8.66
N LEU A 59 -6.33 -5.70 -8.23
CA LEU A 59 -5.16 -5.55 -9.10
C LEU A 59 -4.28 -6.81 -9.12
N ASN A 60 -4.80 -7.93 -8.63
CA ASN A 60 -4.02 -9.16 -8.51
C ASN A 60 -3.44 -9.60 -9.86
N GLY A 61 -2.15 -9.88 -9.86
CA GLY A 61 -1.46 -10.38 -11.04
C GLY A 61 -1.07 -9.34 -12.09
N TYR A 62 -1.43 -8.07 -11.91
CA TYR A 62 -1.01 -7.00 -12.83
C TYR A 62 0.44 -6.60 -12.56
N LYS A 63 1.37 -7.23 -13.24
CA LYS A 63 2.81 -7.00 -13.03
C LYS A 63 3.34 -5.69 -13.64
N ASP A 64 2.58 -5.11 -14.56
CA ASP A 64 2.96 -3.86 -15.23
C ASP A 64 2.63 -2.62 -14.42
N ILE A 65 1.94 -2.76 -13.28
CA ILE A 65 1.61 -1.64 -12.40
C ILE A 65 2.76 -1.44 -11.42
N SER A 66 3.38 -0.26 -11.47
CA SER A 66 4.50 0.09 -10.60
C SER A 66 4.06 0.79 -9.30
N ASN A 67 2.98 1.56 -9.36
CA ASN A 67 2.42 2.23 -8.19
C ASN A 67 0.96 2.60 -8.41
N ILE A 68 0.28 2.87 -7.31
CA ILE A 68 -1.10 3.37 -7.26
C ILE A 68 -1.18 4.62 -6.38
N ASP A 69 -0.14 5.44 -6.45
CA ASP A 69 0.02 6.61 -5.58
C ASP A 69 -1.04 7.68 -5.79
N SER A 70 -1.76 7.65 -6.92
CA SER A 70 -2.85 8.59 -7.19
C SER A 70 -4.11 8.33 -6.38
N ILE A 71 -4.27 7.17 -5.78
CA ILE A 71 -5.44 6.84 -4.97
C ILE A 71 -5.33 7.53 -3.62
N ASP A 72 -6.33 8.31 -3.26
CA ASP A 72 -6.42 8.95 -1.94
C ASP A 72 -7.31 8.15 -0.98
N TYR A 73 -8.27 7.40 -1.49
CA TYR A 73 -9.13 6.54 -0.68
C TYR A 73 -9.77 5.43 -1.52
N VAL A 74 -9.90 4.25 -0.93
CA VAL A 74 -10.64 3.12 -1.50
C VAL A 74 -11.86 2.85 -0.64
N ASP A 75 -13.05 3.08 -1.19
CA ASP A 75 -14.32 2.81 -0.52
C ASP A 75 -14.74 1.37 -0.78
N GLY A 76 -13.93 0.46 -0.29
CA GLY A 76 -14.07 -0.98 -0.47
C GLY A 76 -12.76 -1.67 -0.16
N GLY A 77 -12.58 -2.89 -0.64
CA GLY A 77 -11.35 -3.64 -0.49
C GLY A 77 -10.32 -3.27 -1.55
N LEU A 78 -9.05 -3.47 -1.22
CA LEU A 78 -7.94 -3.33 -2.16
C LEU A 78 -7.09 -4.59 -2.12
N SER A 79 -6.84 -5.16 -3.28
CA SER A 79 -5.94 -6.29 -3.42
C SER A 79 -4.97 -6.04 -4.56
N PHE A 80 -3.68 -6.20 -4.29
CA PHE A 80 -2.64 -6.15 -5.33
C PHE A 80 -1.63 -7.29 -5.16
N ASP A 81 -2.15 -8.49 -4.92
CA ASP A 81 -1.35 -9.70 -4.80
C ASP A 81 -0.57 -9.97 -6.10
N SER A 82 0.65 -10.44 -5.96
CA SER A 82 1.52 -10.78 -7.11
C SER A 82 1.75 -9.61 -8.07
N THR A 83 1.94 -8.41 -7.53
CA THR A 83 2.23 -7.19 -8.29
C THR A 83 3.61 -6.62 -7.94
N ASN A 84 4.04 -5.61 -8.68
CA ASN A 84 5.27 -4.87 -8.41
C ASN A 84 5.05 -3.62 -7.53
N ILE A 85 3.85 -3.47 -6.97
CA ILE A 85 3.53 -2.34 -6.09
C ILE A 85 4.31 -2.50 -4.78
N SER A 86 5.09 -1.47 -4.43
CA SER A 86 5.99 -1.49 -3.28
C SER A 86 5.38 -0.92 -2.01
N TYR A 87 4.33 -0.13 -2.12
CA TYR A 87 3.70 0.50 -0.97
C TYR A 87 2.29 1.00 -1.25
N PHE A 88 1.43 0.86 -0.27
CA PHE A 88 0.15 1.56 -0.16
C PHE A 88 -0.25 1.66 1.30
N ASP A 89 -0.84 2.79 1.69
CA ASP A 89 -1.24 3.04 3.05
C ASP A 89 -2.57 2.32 3.35
N LYS A 90 -2.52 1.35 4.24
CA LYS A 90 -3.70 0.61 4.71
C LYS A 90 -4.82 1.52 5.22
N ASN A 91 -4.46 2.66 5.82
CA ASN A 91 -5.44 3.60 6.37
C ASN A 91 -6.30 4.27 5.31
N LYS A 92 -5.91 4.18 4.04
CA LYS A 92 -6.68 4.67 2.90
C LYS A 92 -7.67 3.63 2.35
N VAL A 93 -7.76 2.46 2.96
CA VAL A 93 -8.62 1.37 2.51
C VAL A 93 -9.68 1.10 3.57
N LYS A 94 -10.96 1.21 3.19
CA LYS A 94 -12.08 0.97 4.09
C LYS A 94 -12.26 -0.52 4.38
N GLY A 95 -12.14 -1.37 3.36
CA GLY A 95 -12.38 -2.80 3.45
C GLY A 95 -11.12 -3.63 3.61
N ARG A 96 -11.18 -4.83 3.07
CA ARG A 96 -10.07 -5.78 3.15
C ARG A 96 -8.87 -5.29 2.34
N PHE A 97 -7.66 -5.48 2.88
CA PHE A 97 -6.41 -5.08 2.26
C PHE A 97 -5.52 -6.31 2.10
N SER A 98 -5.17 -6.65 0.85
CA SER A 98 -4.34 -7.81 0.54
C SER A 98 -3.22 -7.43 -0.42
N TYR A 99 -2.00 -7.90 -0.15
CA TYR A 99 -0.82 -7.62 -0.96
C TYR A 99 0.19 -8.77 -0.97
N TRP A 100 -0.32 -10.02 -0.95
CA TRP A 100 0.50 -11.23 -0.94
C TRP A 100 1.39 -11.32 -2.18
N TYR A 101 2.64 -11.72 -1.98
CA TYR A 101 3.62 -11.89 -3.06
C TYR A 101 3.85 -10.65 -3.91
N SER A 102 3.44 -9.48 -3.43
CA SER A 102 3.77 -8.19 -4.03
C SER A 102 5.17 -7.75 -3.60
N THR A 103 5.67 -6.68 -4.23
CA THR A 103 6.91 -6.05 -3.77
C THR A 103 6.78 -5.52 -2.34
N MET A 104 5.63 -4.96 -1.98
CA MET A 104 5.34 -4.53 -0.62
C MET A 104 5.43 -5.70 0.36
N HIS A 105 4.88 -6.87 0.02
CA HIS A 105 4.97 -8.08 0.83
C HIS A 105 6.44 -8.47 1.08
N SER A 106 7.25 -8.46 0.03
CA SER A 106 8.68 -8.79 0.13
C SER A 106 9.43 -7.83 1.04
N ILE A 107 9.13 -6.53 0.96
CA ILE A 107 9.74 -5.51 1.82
C ILE A 107 9.35 -5.73 3.28
N GLU A 108 8.07 -5.95 3.56
CA GLU A 108 7.57 -6.20 4.92
C GLU A 108 8.15 -7.49 5.50
N LYS A 109 8.23 -8.54 4.71
CA LYS A 109 8.84 -9.81 5.11
C LYS A 109 10.30 -9.62 5.52
N LYS A 110 11.08 -8.88 4.74
CA LYS A 110 12.47 -8.55 5.07
C LYS A 110 12.56 -7.73 6.34
N ARG A 111 11.69 -6.76 6.52
CA ARG A 111 11.65 -5.93 7.72
C ARG A 111 11.41 -6.77 8.97
N ILE A 112 10.44 -7.66 8.92
CA ILE A 112 10.11 -8.57 10.03
C ILE A 112 11.28 -9.49 10.33
N LEU A 113 11.92 -10.06 9.30
CA LEU A 113 13.07 -10.92 9.45
C LEU A 113 14.26 -10.17 10.08
N ASN A 114 14.53 -8.95 9.65
CA ASN A 114 15.59 -8.12 10.20
C ASN A 114 15.32 -7.79 11.67
N GLN A 115 14.09 -7.50 12.05
CA GLN A 115 13.71 -7.28 13.45
C GLN A 115 13.92 -8.55 14.29
N LYS A 116 13.54 -9.71 13.76
CA LYS A 116 13.75 -11.00 14.41
C LYS A 116 15.24 -11.27 14.62
N LEU A 117 16.07 -11.06 13.59
CA LEU A 117 17.51 -11.22 13.67
C LEU A 117 18.13 -10.25 14.68
N ALA A 118 17.72 -9.00 14.70
CA ALA A 118 18.19 -8.02 15.67
C ALA A 118 17.86 -8.44 17.12
N THR A 119 16.67 -8.99 17.33
CA THR A 119 16.26 -9.52 18.64
C THR A 119 17.14 -10.71 19.03
N LEU A 120 17.48 -11.59 18.08
CA LEU A 120 18.30 -12.76 18.30
C LEU A 120 19.79 -12.44 18.43
N ASP A 121 20.24 -11.28 17.97
CA ASP A 121 21.64 -10.86 18.11
C ASP A 121 22.09 -10.80 19.57
N GLY A 122 21.18 -10.51 20.49
CA GLY A 122 21.45 -10.59 21.92
C GLY A 122 21.77 -12.01 22.39
N TYR A 123 21.28 -13.02 21.71
CA TYR A 123 21.54 -14.44 22.00
C TYR A 123 22.72 -15.02 21.22
N ARG A 124 23.18 -14.34 20.19
CA ARG A 124 24.33 -14.77 19.38
C ARG A 124 25.62 -14.89 20.18
N GLN A 125 25.76 -14.07 21.20
CA GLN A 125 26.94 -14.09 22.07
C GLN A 125 26.98 -15.33 22.97
N GLU A 126 25.85 -16.02 23.12
CA GLU A 126 25.70 -17.15 24.04
C GLU A 126 25.61 -18.49 23.32
N GLY A 127 25.42 -18.50 21.99
CA GLY A 127 25.24 -19.72 21.27
C GLY A 127 25.63 -19.64 19.81
N GLU A 128 25.81 -20.81 19.21
CA GLU A 128 26.06 -20.92 17.80
C GLU A 128 24.77 -20.60 17.02
N TRP A 129 24.79 -19.50 16.30
CA TRP A 129 23.74 -19.21 15.33
C TRP A 129 24.08 -19.97 14.04
N ASP A 130 23.30 -20.98 13.73
CA ASP A 130 23.48 -21.73 12.51
C ASP A 130 22.81 -21.04 11.33
N VAL A 131 23.63 -20.54 10.42
CA VAL A 131 23.20 -19.84 9.21
C VAL A 131 22.41 -20.75 8.26
N ASN A 132 22.50 -22.07 8.45
CA ASN A 132 21.80 -23.06 7.63
C ASN A 132 20.31 -23.22 7.98
N HIS A 133 19.82 -22.51 8.99
CA HIS A 133 18.41 -22.47 9.34
C HIS A 133 17.62 -21.39 8.60
N ASN A 134 18.17 -20.81 7.54
CA ASN A 134 17.52 -19.77 6.76
C ASN A 134 16.13 -20.19 6.25
N ASP A 135 15.95 -21.43 5.86
CA ASP A 135 14.67 -21.93 5.34
C ASP A 135 13.60 -22.02 6.44
N GLU A 136 13.97 -22.50 7.63
CA GLU A 136 13.05 -22.53 8.76
C GLU A 136 12.66 -21.16 9.24
N GLU A 137 13.61 -20.24 9.31
CA GLU A 137 13.36 -18.86 9.70
C GLU A 137 12.47 -18.12 8.69
N SER A 138 12.70 -18.37 7.42
CA SER A 138 11.87 -17.81 6.36
C SER A 138 10.41 -18.27 6.51
N ASN A 139 10.21 -19.57 6.79
CA ASN A 139 8.89 -20.16 7.01
C ASN A 139 8.22 -19.59 8.26
N GLU A 140 8.95 -19.46 9.37
CA GLU A 140 8.42 -18.88 10.60
C GLU A 140 8.04 -17.39 10.40
N THR A 141 8.89 -16.65 9.70
CA THR A 141 8.64 -15.23 9.40
C THR A 141 7.42 -15.07 8.51
N GLU A 142 7.28 -15.93 7.53
CA GLU A 142 6.13 -15.93 6.65
C GLU A 142 4.84 -16.29 7.40
N ALA A 143 4.90 -17.31 8.26
CA ALA A 143 3.77 -17.70 9.10
C ALA A 143 3.37 -16.56 10.04
N LEU A 144 4.32 -15.88 10.65
CA LEU A 144 4.07 -14.71 11.49
C LEU A 144 3.43 -13.58 10.69
N PHE A 145 3.95 -13.31 9.50
CA PHE A 145 3.42 -12.28 8.62
C PHE A 145 1.97 -12.59 8.21
N MET A 146 1.68 -13.84 7.87
CA MET A 146 0.33 -14.29 7.55
C MET A 146 -0.62 -14.09 8.72
N HIS A 147 -0.20 -14.47 9.91
CA HIS A 147 -0.99 -14.30 11.13
C HIS A 147 -1.32 -12.82 11.39
N LEU A 148 -0.33 -11.94 11.30
CA LEU A 148 -0.51 -10.51 11.48
C LEU A 148 -1.45 -9.92 10.42
N ASN A 149 -1.32 -10.35 9.18
CA ASN A 149 -2.18 -9.88 8.09
C ASN A 149 -3.62 -10.34 8.27
N GLU A 150 -3.85 -11.61 8.65
CA GLU A 150 -5.19 -12.14 8.93
C GLU A 150 -5.89 -11.40 10.07
N ASN A 151 -5.14 -10.97 11.07
CA ASN A 151 -5.66 -10.22 12.21
C ASN A 151 -5.72 -8.69 11.97
N GLY A 152 -5.33 -8.23 10.79
CA GLY A 152 -5.35 -6.82 10.45
C GLY A 152 -4.30 -5.99 11.18
N ASN A 153 -3.23 -6.60 11.68
CA ASN A 153 -2.16 -5.94 12.43
C ASN A 153 -0.94 -5.57 11.55
N VAL A 154 -1.10 -5.67 10.27
CA VAL A 154 -0.04 -5.34 9.31
C VAL A 154 -0.45 -4.16 8.45
#